data_2c1ad3b28b6cc03ff377041e951335a8
#
_entry.id   2c1ad3b28b6cc03ff377041e951335a8
#
_cell.length_a   1.000
_cell.length_b   1.000
_cell.length_c   1.000
_cell.angle_alpha   90.00
_cell.angle_beta   90.00
_cell.angle_gamma   90.00
#
_symmetry.space_group_name_H-M   'P 1'
#
loop_
_entity.id
_entity.type
_entity.pdbx_description
1 polymer ?
#
loop_
_entity_poly.entity_id
_entity_poly.type
_entity_poly.pdbx_seq_one_letter_code
_entity_poly.pdbx_strand_id
1 'polypeptide(L)'
;MMNMYRAVVLGGLALAGCANNSGNTLALCQPLTDAASAAPPAWKGGTVFTIVMENHSRGEILGNSSAPYINQLAADNAVAEGYHDPFVHPSEPNYFWMVSGQNFGVLDDGDPGSHHLDATSHVADQIEHAGLTWKAYQESMGSPCGLSSHGRYAAKHNPFVYFNDVNGWDGTAYHPEQRCNDHVVDYSQLDADIANHALPSYAFITPNLDSDMHDQSVGFGDAWLSREVPKLMATDGYKNGGVIFLLWDEGGGSPASDDPAFLAISPNAAHGMKSQVDYDTSSYLKTVQSILGVAPLPCAATADRTSAQAMTDLFTAPLGAN
;
A
#
# COMPACT_ATOMS: atom_id res chain seq x y z
N MET A 1 40.98 38.22 -45.28
CA MET A 1 40.05 38.66 -44.19
C MET A 1 38.87 37.74 -44.21
N MET A 2 38.83 36.79 -43.34
CA MET A 2 37.83 35.73 -43.33
C MET A 2 37.17 35.74 -41.93
N ASN A 3 35.90 36.17 -41.86
CA ASN A 3 35.12 36.22 -40.62
C ASN A 3 34.54 34.83 -40.33
N MET A 4 34.96 34.26 -39.20
CA MET A 4 34.36 33.07 -38.64
C MET A 4 33.17 33.45 -37.74
N TYR A 5 31.96 33.09 -38.15
CA TYR A 5 30.78 33.14 -37.28
C TYR A 5 30.75 31.87 -36.41
N ARG A 6 30.82 32.04 -35.08
CA ARG A 6 30.53 31.00 -34.10
C ARG A 6 29.01 30.94 -33.93
N ALA A 7 28.44 29.78 -34.18
CA ALA A 7 27.07 29.46 -33.82
C ALA A 7 27.00 29.10 -32.33
N VAL A 8 26.21 29.86 -31.59
CA VAL A 8 25.84 29.54 -30.20
C VAL A 8 24.59 28.67 -30.26
N VAL A 9 24.69 27.41 -29.82
CA VAL A 9 23.55 26.54 -29.65
C VAL A 9 22.96 26.86 -28.28
N LEU A 10 21.82 27.49 -28.24
CA LEU A 10 20.99 27.65 -27.05
C LEU A 10 20.22 26.34 -26.83
N GLY A 11 20.62 25.60 -25.81
CA GLY A 11 19.84 24.48 -25.30
C GLY A 11 18.57 25.00 -24.62
N GLY A 12 17.43 24.76 -25.24
CA GLY A 12 16.14 25.07 -24.65
C GLY A 12 15.82 24.04 -23.54
N LEU A 13 15.76 24.49 -22.29
CA LEU A 13 15.11 23.75 -21.22
C LEU A 13 13.61 23.73 -21.53
N ALA A 14 13.07 22.57 -21.85
CA ALA A 14 11.62 22.38 -21.88
C ALA A 14 11.11 22.31 -20.43
N LEU A 15 10.57 23.41 -19.93
CA LEU A 15 9.73 23.41 -18.74
C LEU A 15 8.41 22.76 -19.13
N ALA A 16 8.18 21.53 -18.64
CA ALA A 16 6.87 20.91 -18.69
C ALA A 16 5.95 21.70 -17.77
N GLY A 17 5.20 22.63 -18.33
CA GLY A 17 4.16 23.36 -17.63
C GLY A 17 2.96 22.45 -17.43
N CYS A 18 2.57 22.18 -16.19
CA CYS A 18 1.26 21.64 -15.85
C CYS A 18 0.20 22.65 -16.31
N ALA A 19 -0.55 22.33 -17.35
CA ALA A 19 -1.70 23.12 -17.78
C ALA A 19 -2.85 22.84 -16.82
N ASN A 20 -3.21 23.84 -16.00
CA ASN A 20 -4.46 23.85 -15.25
C ASN A 20 -5.63 23.90 -16.24
N ASN A 21 -6.28 22.79 -16.44
CA ASN A 21 -7.56 22.73 -17.13
C ASN A 21 -8.63 22.45 -16.07
N SER A 22 -9.49 23.43 -15.82
CA SER A 22 -10.64 23.36 -14.93
C SER A 22 -11.75 22.51 -15.57
N GLY A 23 -11.51 21.24 -15.62
CA GLY A 23 -12.45 20.19 -15.94
C GLY A 23 -11.90 18.92 -15.28
N ASN A 24 -12.70 18.33 -14.44
CA ASN A 24 -12.41 17.22 -13.55
C ASN A 24 -11.94 15.94 -14.29
N THR A 25 -10.78 15.96 -14.90
CA THR A 25 -10.06 14.79 -15.37
C THR A 25 -8.78 14.72 -14.55
N LEU A 26 -8.78 13.84 -13.53
CA LEU A 26 -7.55 13.44 -12.86
C LEU A 26 -6.55 13.03 -13.94
N ALA A 27 -5.43 13.73 -14.00
CA ALA A 27 -4.37 13.41 -14.97
C ALA A 27 -3.84 12.02 -14.60
N LEU A 28 -4.12 11.03 -15.46
CA LEU A 28 -3.57 9.69 -15.31
C LEU A 28 -2.04 9.79 -15.24
N CYS A 29 -1.45 9.16 -14.25
CA CYS A 29 0.00 9.12 -14.13
C CYS A 29 0.58 8.37 -15.31
N GLN A 30 1.57 8.96 -15.97
CA GLN A 30 2.22 8.32 -17.10
C GLN A 30 3.02 7.09 -16.61
N PRO A 31 3.02 5.98 -17.35
CA PRO A 31 3.88 4.86 -17.05
C PRO A 31 5.34 5.31 -16.94
N LEU A 32 6.09 4.68 -16.04
CA LEU A 32 7.54 4.85 -16.01
C LEU A 32 8.08 4.41 -17.38
N THR A 33 8.47 5.35 -18.24
CA THR A 33 9.31 5.00 -19.39
C THR A 33 10.63 4.48 -18.83
N ASP A 34 11.20 3.44 -19.42
CA ASP A 34 12.44 2.75 -19.06
C ASP A 34 13.65 3.71 -18.91
N ALA A 35 13.55 4.66 -18.00
CA ALA A 35 14.71 5.40 -17.55
C ALA A 35 15.52 4.42 -16.72
N ALA A 36 16.65 3.97 -17.27
CA ALA A 36 17.62 3.13 -16.57
C ALA A 36 17.97 3.77 -15.23
N SER A 37 17.19 3.44 -14.21
CA SER A 37 17.53 3.72 -12.82
C SER A 37 18.77 2.90 -12.50
N ALA A 38 19.76 3.51 -11.86
CA ALA A 38 20.83 2.75 -11.25
C ALA A 38 20.17 1.64 -10.42
N ALA A 39 20.66 0.40 -10.57
CA ALA A 39 20.11 -0.73 -9.86
C ALA A 39 19.94 -0.35 -8.37
N PRO A 40 18.73 -0.48 -7.81
CA PRO A 40 18.51 -0.15 -6.41
C PRO A 40 19.47 -0.98 -5.55
N PRO A 41 19.89 -0.47 -4.38
CA PRO A 41 20.66 -1.28 -3.45
C PRO A 41 19.84 -2.55 -3.18
N ALA A 42 20.48 -3.70 -3.30
CA ALA A 42 19.81 -4.97 -3.11
C ALA A 42 19.13 -4.98 -1.73
N TRP A 43 17.82 -5.20 -1.69
CA TRP A 43 17.07 -5.43 -0.45
C TRP A 43 17.77 -6.54 0.35
N LYS A 44 18.17 -6.25 1.56
CA LYS A 44 19.05 -7.14 2.33
C LYS A 44 18.34 -7.95 3.41
N GLY A 45 17.02 -7.97 3.40
CA GLY A 45 16.29 -8.81 4.34
C GLY A 45 15.16 -8.09 5.05
N GLY A 46 14.31 -8.87 5.65
CA GLY A 46 13.06 -8.45 6.26
C GLY A 46 11.89 -8.59 5.28
N THR A 47 10.68 -8.54 5.80
CA THR A 47 9.45 -8.48 5.02
C THR A 47 8.72 -7.20 5.39
N VAL A 48 8.23 -6.48 4.39
CA VAL A 48 7.26 -5.41 4.61
C VAL A 48 5.88 -6.04 4.60
N PHE A 49 5.26 -6.11 5.76
CA PHE A 49 3.88 -6.54 5.91
C PHE A 49 2.98 -5.30 5.95
N THR A 50 1.87 -5.35 5.25
CA THR A 50 0.80 -4.36 5.33
C THR A 50 -0.47 -5.08 5.75
N ILE A 51 -1.09 -4.68 6.84
CA ILE A 51 -2.41 -5.16 7.30
C ILE A 51 -3.36 -3.99 7.16
N VAL A 52 -4.41 -4.15 6.36
CA VAL A 52 -5.42 -3.12 6.14
C VAL A 52 -6.71 -3.49 6.86
N MET A 53 -7.13 -2.63 7.76
CA MET A 53 -8.39 -2.71 8.50
C MET A 53 -9.38 -1.70 7.91
N GLU A 54 -10.63 -1.76 8.37
CA GLU A 54 -11.74 -1.08 7.70
C GLU A 54 -12.48 -0.07 8.57
N ASN A 55 -12.76 1.08 7.93
CA ASN A 55 -13.79 2.07 8.29
C ASN A 55 -13.80 2.55 9.76
N HIS A 56 -12.62 2.81 10.35
CA HIS A 56 -12.57 3.40 11.69
C HIS A 56 -11.57 4.55 11.78
N SER A 57 -12.03 5.66 12.32
CA SER A 57 -11.17 6.79 12.63
C SER A 57 -10.19 6.44 13.77
N ARG A 58 -9.05 7.14 13.80
CA ARG A 58 -8.04 6.98 14.84
C ARG A 58 -8.62 7.08 16.24
N GLY A 59 -9.56 8.03 16.46
CA GLY A 59 -10.20 8.23 17.76
C GLY A 59 -11.14 7.09 18.16
N GLU A 60 -11.64 6.31 17.22
CA GLU A 60 -12.45 5.11 17.52
C GLU A 60 -11.58 3.91 17.89
N ILE A 61 -10.30 3.91 17.53
CA ILE A 61 -9.36 2.80 17.75
C ILE A 61 -8.42 3.10 18.93
N LEU A 62 -7.63 4.19 18.85
CA LEU A 62 -6.61 4.49 19.84
C LEU A 62 -7.25 5.05 21.13
N GLY A 63 -6.95 4.41 22.26
CA GLY A 63 -7.55 4.71 23.54
C GLY A 63 -8.89 4.01 23.79
N ASN A 64 -9.43 3.28 22.83
CA ASN A 64 -10.65 2.50 23.00
C ASN A 64 -10.38 1.28 23.88
N SER A 65 -11.18 1.11 24.95
CA SER A 65 -11.06 -0.02 25.88
C SER A 65 -11.36 -1.38 25.24
N SER A 66 -12.02 -1.40 24.07
CA SER A 66 -12.26 -2.60 23.29
C SER A 66 -11.09 -2.98 22.37
N ALA A 67 -10.04 -2.16 22.31
CA ALA A 67 -8.85 -2.39 21.50
C ALA A 67 -7.57 -2.52 22.38
N PRO A 68 -7.53 -3.37 23.39
CA PRO A 68 -6.40 -3.42 24.32
C PRO A 68 -5.08 -3.83 23.64
N TYR A 69 -5.12 -4.72 22.67
CA TYR A 69 -3.94 -5.17 21.96
C TYR A 69 -3.39 -4.08 21.01
N ILE A 70 -4.25 -3.41 20.25
CA ILE A 70 -3.84 -2.29 19.38
C ILE A 70 -3.27 -1.15 20.24
N ASN A 71 -3.86 -0.84 21.38
CA ASN A 71 -3.34 0.16 22.32
C ASN A 71 -1.96 -0.21 22.85
N GLN A 72 -1.70 -1.50 23.11
CA GLN A 72 -0.37 -1.99 23.48
C GLN A 72 0.62 -1.82 22.33
N LEU A 73 0.24 -2.20 21.10
CA LEU A 73 1.08 -1.99 19.91
C LEU A 73 1.42 -0.51 19.71
N ALA A 74 0.44 0.37 19.89
CA ALA A 74 0.63 1.81 19.76
C ALA A 74 1.55 2.40 20.84
N ALA A 75 1.54 1.83 22.07
CA ALA A 75 2.44 2.23 23.14
C ALA A 75 3.88 1.77 22.90
N ASP A 76 4.05 0.58 22.32
CA ASP A 76 5.35 -0.06 22.13
C ASP A 76 6.05 0.33 20.81
N ASN A 77 5.32 0.90 19.85
CA ASN A 77 5.82 1.17 18.50
C ASN A 77 5.56 2.62 18.09
N ALA A 78 5.66 2.93 16.78
CA ALA A 78 5.43 4.26 16.28
C ALA A 78 4.02 4.42 15.72
N VAL A 79 3.41 5.58 15.99
CA VAL A 79 2.08 5.97 15.51
C VAL A 79 2.19 7.24 14.69
N ALA A 80 1.57 7.27 13.51
CA ALA A 80 1.41 8.48 12.73
C ALA A 80 0.07 9.15 13.12
N GLU A 81 0.12 10.05 14.11
CA GLU A 81 -1.09 10.78 14.56
C GLU A 81 -1.55 11.85 13.55
N GLY A 82 -0.67 12.28 12.65
CA GLY A 82 -0.99 13.18 11.54
C GLY A 82 -1.37 12.45 10.23
N TYR A 83 -1.64 11.13 10.26
CA TYR A 83 -2.03 10.39 9.08
C TYR A 83 -3.51 10.60 8.73
N HIS A 84 -3.80 10.74 7.44
CA HIS A 84 -5.15 10.81 6.87
C HIS A 84 -5.22 9.98 5.57
N ASP A 85 -6.42 9.63 5.18
CA ASP A 85 -6.69 9.00 3.89
C ASP A 85 -6.61 10.03 2.72
N PRO A 86 -6.77 9.61 1.45
CA PRO A 86 -6.73 10.52 0.31
C PRO A 86 -8.03 11.33 0.09
N PHE A 87 -8.92 11.43 1.09
CA PHE A 87 -10.22 12.11 1.03
C PHE A 87 -11.14 11.54 -0.05
N VAL A 88 -11.11 10.26 -0.28
CA VAL A 88 -12.00 9.53 -1.19
C VAL A 88 -12.73 8.42 -0.43
N HIS A 89 -13.99 8.24 -0.77
CA HIS A 89 -14.87 7.22 -0.24
C HIS A 89 -15.70 6.65 -1.39
N PRO A 90 -16.12 5.38 -1.34
CA PRO A 90 -15.91 4.36 -0.31
C PRO A 90 -14.53 3.68 -0.37
N SER A 91 -14.41 2.48 0.23
CA SER A 91 -13.14 1.78 0.48
C SER A 91 -12.28 1.49 -0.76
N GLU A 92 -12.87 0.96 -1.86
CA GLU A 92 -12.11 0.47 -3.03
C GLU A 92 -11.09 1.46 -3.61
N PRO A 93 -11.42 2.74 -3.86
CA PRO A 93 -10.45 3.73 -4.32
C PRO A 93 -9.27 3.94 -3.35
N ASN A 94 -9.45 3.76 -2.05
CA ASN A 94 -8.37 3.83 -1.07
C ASN A 94 -7.39 2.67 -1.20
N TYR A 95 -7.89 1.45 -1.45
CA TYR A 95 -7.03 0.30 -1.74
C TYR A 95 -6.20 0.50 -3.01
N PHE A 96 -6.79 1.07 -4.07
CA PHE A 96 -6.00 1.42 -5.27
C PHE A 96 -4.92 2.43 -4.95
N TRP A 97 -5.23 3.42 -4.12
CA TRP A 97 -4.25 4.44 -3.74
C TRP A 97 -3.06 3.86 -2.99
N MET A 98 -3.31 2.89 -2.09
CA MET A 98 -2.27 2.21 -1.32
C MET A 98 -1.21 1.52 -2.19
N VAL A 99 -1.58 1.04 -3.36
CA VAL A 99 -0.70 0.23 -4.22
C VAL A 99 -0.22 0.96 -5.47
N SER A 100 -0.85 2.11 -5.83
CA SER A 100 -0.54 2.84 -7.07
C SER A 100 -0.35 4.34 -6.88
N GLY A 101 -0.78 4.92 -5.74
CA GLY A 101 -0.76 6.35 -5.48
C GLY A 101 -1.87 7.12 -6.20
N GLN A 102 -2.91 6.44 -6.67
CA GLN A 102 -4.08 7.04 -7.31
C GLN A 102 -5.28 6.07 -7.28
N ASN A 103 -6.49 6.61 -7.45
CA ASN A 103 -7.72 5.83 -7.53
C ASN A 103 -8.22 5.58 -8.96
N PHE A 104 -7.48 5.96 -10.00
CA PHE A 104 -7.84 5.82 -11.43
C PHE A 104 -9.21 6.42 -11.81
N GLY A 105 -9.70 7.39 -11.02
CA GLY A 105 -11.01 8.01 -11.22
C GLY A 105 -12.19 7.14 -10.73
N VAL A 106 -11.93 6.02 -10.09
CA VAL A 106 -12.94 5.20 -9.42
C VAL A 106 -13.36 5.88 -8.12
N LEU A 107 -14.68 6.01 -7.89
CA LEU A 107 -15.29 6.68 -6.75
C LEU A 107 -16.44 5.88 -6.15
N ASP A 108 -16.49 4.59 -6.40
CA ASP A 108 -17.50 3.65 -5.90
C ASP A 108 -16.86 2.27 -5.67
N ASP A 109 -17.63 1.38 -5.04
CA ASP A 109 -17.24 -0.01 -4.84
C ASP A 109 -17.82 -0.90 -5.93
N GLY A 110 -17.04 -1.88 -6.38
CA GLY A 110 -17.50 -2.89 -7.32
C GLY A 110 -16.57 -4.10 -7.37
N ASP A 111 -17.03 -5.21 -7.92
CA ASP A 111 -16.13 -6.32 -8.23
C ASP A 111 -15.29 -6.01 -9.50
N PRO A 112 -14.17 -6.69 -9.74
CA PRO A 112 -13.27 -6.47 -10.90
C PRO A 112 -13.96 -6.39 -12.26
N GLY A 113 -15.13 -7.04 -12.42
CA GLY A 113 -15.95 -6.91 -13.61
C GLY A 113 -16.53 -5.51 -13.88
N SER A 114 -16.53 -4.64 -12.87
CA SER A 114 -17.01 -3.25 -12.97
C SER A 114 -15.84 -2.27 -13.19
N HIS A 115 -14.66 -2.58 -12.67
CA HIS A 115 -13.51 -1.69 -12.69
C HIS A 115 -12.27 -2.42 -13.23
N HIS A 116 -12.03 -2.30 -14.53
CA HIS A 116 -10.83 -2.82 -15.18
C HIS A 116 -9.74 -1.74 -15.19
N LEU A 117 -8.64 -1.97 -14.49
CA LEU A 117 -7.53 -1.04 -14.45
C LEU A 117 -6.47 -1.43 -15.49
N ASP A 118 -6.45 -0.68 -16.57
CA ASP A 118 -5.51 -0.86 -17.70
C ASP A 118 -4.16 -0.19 -17.42
N ALA A 119 -3.79 -0.12 -16.14
CA ALA A 119 -2.58 0.51 -15.66
C ALA A 119 -1.53 -0.54 -15.33
N THR A 120 -0.29 -0.22 -15.64
CA THR A 120 0.89 -1.04 -15.37
C THR A 120 1.83 -0.34 -14.38
N SER A 121 1.31 0.59 -13.59
CA SER A 121 2.10 1.37 -12.63
C SER A 121 1.55 1.17 -11.22
N HIS A 122 1.87 0.04 -10.64
CA HIS A 122 1.57 -0.28 -9.25
C HIS A 122 2.79 -0.92 -8.55
N VAL A 123 2.74 -1.00 -7.23
CA VAL A 123 3.88 -1.43 -6.42
C VAL A 123 4.37 -2.84 -6.76
N ALA A 124 3.47 -3.75 -7.17
CA ALA A 124 3.85 -5.12 -7.53
C ALA A 124 4.79 -5.16 -8.75
N ASP A 125 4.54 -4.34 -9.78
CA ASP A 125 5.44 -4.23 -10.94
C ASP A 125 6.83 -3.75 -10.53
N GLN A 126 6.89 -2.75 -9.64
CA GLN A 126 8.17 -2.24 -9.17
C GLN A 126 8.96 -3.28 -8.40
N ILE A 127 8.26 -4.07 -7.56
CA ILE A 127 8.85 -5.16 -6.78
C ILE A 127 9.41 -6.23 -7.70
N GLU A 128 8.64 -6.67 -8.69
CA GLU A 128 9.08 -7.68 -9.67
C GLU A 128 10.24 -7.19 -10.53
N HIS A 129 10.20 -5.93 -11.00
CA HIS A 129 11.31 -5.30 -11.74
C HIS A 129 12.60 -5.21 -10.92
N ALA A 130 12.49 -5.08 -9.60
CA ALA A 130 13.64 -5.08 -8.70
C ALA A 130 14.15 -6.50 -8.37
N GLY A 131 13.52 -7.55 -8.91
CA GLY A 131 13.84 -8.94 -8.58
C GLY A 131 13.41 -9.35 -7.18
N LEU A 132 12.51 -8.59 -6.56
CA LEU A 132 11.90 -8.88 -5.27
C LEU A 132 10.59 -9.65 -5.46
N THR A 133 10.01 -10.13 -4.36
CA THR A 133 8.80 -10.94 -4.37
C THR A 133 7.67 -10.27 -3.59
N TRP A 134 6.43 -10.54 -3.98
CA TRP A 134 5.24 -10.05 -3.28
C TRP A 134 4.15 -11.11 -3.22
N LYS A 135 3.26 -10.98 -2.25
CA LYS A 135 1.99 -11.72 -2.18
C LYS A 135 0.92 -10.87 -1.51
N ALA A 136 -0.31 -11.03 -1.98
CA ALA A 136 -1.51 -10.57 -1.31
C ALA A 136 -2.21 -11.77 -0.67
N TYR A 137 -2.36 -11.72 0.66
CA TYR A 137 -3.00 -12.76 1.47
C TYR A 137 -4.40 -12.26 1.86
N GLN A 138 -5.43 -12.91 1.32
CA GLN A 138 -6.81 -12.47 1.42
C GLN A 138 -7.63 -13.45 2.26
N GLU A 139 -8.10 -13.04 3.44
CA GLU A 139 -8.84 -13.94 4.34
C GLU A 139 -10.21 -14.28 3.74
N SER A 140 -10.56 -15.57 3.79
CA SER A 140 -11.82 -16.14 3.27
C SER A 140 -11.97 -16.09 1.74
N MET A 141 -10.91 -15.82 0.99
CA MET A 141 -10.96 -15.85 -0.48
C MET A 141 -11.15 -17.27 -1.05
N GLY A 142 -10.63 -18.29 -0.37
CA GLY A 142 -10.79 -19.70 -0.70
C GLY A 142 -9.87 -20.17 -1.83
N SER A 143 -10.06 -19.73 -3.05
CA SER A 143 -9.21 -20.04 -4.19
C SER A 143 -8.34 -18.86 -4.60
N PRO A 144 -7.14 -19.08 -5.18
CA PRO A 144 -6.31 -17.99 -5.68
C PRO A 144 -7.04 -17.08 -6.68
N CYS A 145 -6.63 -15.82 -6.74
CA CYS A 145 -7.15 -14.83 -7.68
C CYS A 145 -8.68 -14.65 -7.62
N GLY A 146 -9.23 -14.41 -6.42
CA GLY A 146 -10.66 -14.23 -6.20
C GLY A 146 -11.20 -12.96 -6.88
N LEU A 147 -11.83 -13.10 -8.04
CA LEU A 147 -12.34 -11.99 -8.86
C LEU A 147 -13.77 -11.54 -8.49
N SER A 148 -14.35 -12.13 -7.47
CA SER A 148 -15.71 -11.79 -7.05
C SER A 148 -15.88 -11.92 -5.55
N SER A 149 -16.58 -10.96 -4.97
CA SER A 149 -16.94 -10.99 -3.56
C SER A 149 -17.85 -12.18 -3.22
N HIS A 150 -17.57 -12.85 -2.11
CA HIS A 150 -18.41 -13.95 -1.62
C HIS A 150 -18.16 -14.22 -0.13
N GLY A 151 -19.21 -14.64 0.56
CA GLY A 151 -19.13 -14.93 2.00
C GLY A 151 -18.65 -13.72 2.79
N ARG A 152 -17.45 -13.81 3.36
CA ARG A 152 -16.78 -12.72 4.08
C ARG A 152 -15.59 -12.12 3.29
N TYR A 153 -15.26 -12.67 2.16
CA TYR A 153 -14.29 -12.07 1.25
C TYR A 153 -14.92 -10.96 0.44
N ALA A 154 -14.30 -9.78 0.46
CA ALA A 154 -14.70 -8.64 -0.35
C ALA A 154 -13.60 -8.34 -1.39
N ALA A 155 -13.91 -8.52 -2.69
CA ALA A 155 -12.96 -8.26 -3.75
C ALA A 155 -12.51 -6.79 -3.77
N LYS A 156 -13.38 -5.85 -3.39
CA LYS A 156 -13.09 -4.41 -3.27
C LYS A 156 -11.94 -4.09 -2.29
N HIS A 157 -11.61 -5.00 -1.37
CA HIS A 157 -10.48 -4.89 -0.45
C HIS A 157 -9.21 -5.58 -0.96
N ASN A 158 -9.22 -6.04 -2.21
CA ASN A 158 -8.10 -6.72 -2.85
C ASN A 158 -7.68 -5.96 -4.12
N PRO A 159 -6.83 -4.92 -4.02
CA PRO A 159 -6.56 -4.04 -5.15
C PRO A 159 -5.93 -4.74 -6.34
N PHE A 160 -5.17 -5.81 -6.11
CA PHE A 160 -4.39 -6.47 -7.16
C PHE A 160 -5.24 -7.19 -8.21
N VAL A 161 -6.46 -7.63 -7.86
CA VAL A 161 -7.34 -8.33 -8.79
C VAL A 161 -8.02 -7.40 -9.81
N TYR A 162 -7.83 -6.08 -9.71
CA TYR A 162 -8.39 -5.10 -10.63
C TYR A 162 -7.44 -4.74 -11.76
N PHE A 163 -6.13 -4.94 -11.59
CA PHE A 163 -5.14 -4.64 -12.61
C PHE A 163 -5.13 -5.72 -13.69
N ASN A 164 -5.34 -5.29 -14.95
CA ASN A 164 -5.45 -6.19 -16.09
C ASN A 164 -4.18 -7.02 -16.33
N ASP A 165 -3.02 -6.47 -16.05
CA ASP A 165 -1.73 -7.15 -16.13
C ASP A 165 -1.51 -8.19 -15.03
N VAL A 166 -2.27 -8.11 -13.92
CA VAL A 166 -2.29 -9.12 -12.84
C VAL A 166 -3.35 -10.18 -13.11
N ASN A 167 -4.60 -9.78 -13.37
CA ASN A 167 -5.73 -10.69 -13.52
C ASN A 167 -5.88 -11.29 -14.93
N GLY A 168 -5.09 -10.81 -15.90
CA GLY A 168 -5.08 -11.30 -17.28
C GLY A 168 -6.32 -10.91 -18.09
N TRP A 169 -7.01 -9.81 -17.75
CA TRP A 169 -8.14 -9.34 -18.55
C TRP A 169 -7.70 -8.87 -19.94
N ASP A 170 -8.24 -9.49 -20.99
CA ASP A 170 -7.91 -9.22 -22.40
C ASP A 170 -8.92 -8.32 -23.14
N GLY A 171 -9.91 -7.81 -22.41
CA GLY A 171 -11.04 -7.04 -22.95
C GLY A 171 -12.30 -7.89 -23.16
N THR A 172 -12.21 -9.21 -23.00
CA THR A 172 -13.33 -10.15 -23.16
C THR A 172 -13.43 -11.20 -22.06
N ALA A 173 -12.30 -11.64 -21.52
CA ALA A 173 -12.22 -12.68 -20.50
C ALA A 173 -11.03 -12.46 -19.57
N TYR A 174 -11.09 -13.05 -18.39
CA TYR A 174 -9.97 -13.12 -17.46
C TYR A 174 -9.10 -14.34 -17.75
N HIS A 175 -7.78 -14.13 -17.70
CA HIS A 175 -6.77 -15.17 -17.82
C HIS A 175 -5.85 -15.10 -16.60
N PRO A 176 -6.31 -15.51 -15.41
CA PRO A 176 -5.62 -15.31 -14.13
C PRO A 176 -4.37 -16.17 -13.98
N GLU A 177 -3.86 -16.64 -15.09
CA GLU A 177 -2.72 -17.54 -15.18
C GLU A 177 -1.57 -17.04 -14.35
N GLN A 178 -0.79 -17.94 -13.90
CA GLN A 178 0.35 -17.78 -13.01
C GLN A 178 0.41 -16.52 -12.16
N ARG A 179 0.53 -15.28 -12.71
CA ARG A 179 0.78 -14.08 -11.92
C ARG A 179 -0.28 -13.87 -10.84
N CYS A 180 -1.55 -13.82 -11.18
CA CYS A 180 -2.60 -13.66 -10.19
C CYS A 180 -2.68 -14.84 -9.23
N ASN A 181 -2.67 -16.07 -9.77
CA ASN A 181 -2.79 -17.28 -8.94
C ASN A 181 -1.60 -17.50 -8.00
N ASP A 182 -0.40 -17.09 -8.40
CA ASP A 182 0.80 -17.28 -7.59
C ASP A 182 0.97 -16.20 -6.50
N HIS A 183 0.41 -15.02 -6.75
CA HIS A 183 0.63 -13.85 -5.89
C HIS A 183 -0.60 -13.43 -5.07
N VAL A 184 -1.82 -13.69 -5.55
CA VAL A 184 -3.05 -13.34 -4.84
C VAL A 184 -3.68 -14.61 -4.30
N VAL A 185 -3.41 -14.90 -3.05
CA VAL A 185 -3.71 -16.19 -2.42
C VAL A 185 -4.62 -16.06 -1.20
N ASP A 186 -5.30 -17.16 -0.86
CA ASP A 186 -6.06 -17.21 0.39
C ASP A 186 -5.12 -17.06 1.60
N TYR A 187 -5.60 -16.38 2.64
CA TYR A 187 -4.81 -16.10 3.85
C TYR A 187 -4.21 -17.34 4.51
N SER A 188 -4.85 -18.50 4.39
CA SER A 188 -4.33 -19.78 4.91
C SER A 188 -2.97 -20.16 4.31
N GLN A 189 -2.59 -19.63 3.15
CA GLN A 189 -1.27 -19.82 2.57
C GLN A 189 -0.16 -19.15 3.38
N LEU A 190 -0.46 -18.10 4.16
CA LEU A 190 0.52 -17.39 4.98
C LEU A 190 1.19 -18.32 6.01
N ASP A 191 0.42 -19.17 6.69
CA ASP A 191 0.98 -20.13 7.66
C ASP A 191 1.93 -21.12 6.99
N ALA A 192 1.63 -21.56 5.75
CA ALA A 192 2.50 -22.41 4.98
C ALA A 192 3.78 -21.68 4.53
N ASP A 193 3.67 -20.45 4.09
CA ASP A 193 4.83 -19.64 3.68
C ASP A 193 5.74 -19.32 4.88
N ILE A 194 5.17 -19.07 6.06
CA ILE A 194 5.94 -18.92 7.31
C ILE A 194 6.68 -20.21 7.65
N ALA A 195 5.99 -21.34 7.64
CA ALA A 195 6.57 -22.64 7.99
C ALA A 195 7.69 -23.07 7.03
N ASN A 196 7.59 -22.67 5.77
CA ASN A 196 8.56 -23.00 4.71
C ASN A 196 9.66 -21.93 4.54
N HIS A 197 9.71 -20.88 5.35
CA HIS A 197 10.62 -19.73 5.18
C HIS A 197 10.51 -19.11 3.78
N ALA A 198 9.30 -19.02 3.24
CA ALA A 198 8.99 -18.56 1.89
C ALA A 198 8.21 -17.24 1.87
N LEU A 199 8.32 -16.43 2.93
CA LEU A 199 7.69 -15.12 2.98
C LEU A 199 8.25 -14.21 1.87
N PRO A 200 7.39 -13.43 1.19
CA PRO A 200 7.83 -12.49 0.18
C PRO A 200 8.52 -11.26 0.80
N SER A 201 9.16 -10.46 -0.04
CA SER A 201 9.68 -9.13 0.36
C SER A 201 8.56 -8.17 0.76
N TYR A 202 7.40 -8.29 0.11
CA TYR A 202 6.19 -7.49 0.40
C TYR A 202 4.97 -8.39 0.55
N ALA A 203 4.32 -8.33 1.70
CA ALA A 203 3.11 -9.07 2.04
C ALA A 203 1.96 -8.10 2.31
N PHE A 204 0.96 -8.07 1.44
CA PHE A 204 -0.27 -7.30 1.62
C PHE A 204 -1.34 -8.22 2.21
N ILE A 205 -1.85 -7.91 3.38
CA ILE A 205 -2.76 -8.75 4.15
C ILE A 205 -4.07 -8.02 4.33
N THR A 206 -5.15 -8.64 3.85
CA THR A 206 -6.49 -8.13 4.04
C THR A 206 -7.30 -9.15 4.86
N PRO A 207 -7.65 -8.85 6.09
CA PRO A 207 -8.61 -9.64 6.86
C PRO A 207 -9.97 -9.64 6.16
N ASN A 208 -10.83 -10.58 6.49
CA ASN A 208 -12.19 -10.61 5.95
C ASN A 208 -13.10 -9.58 6.66
N LEU A 209 -14.29 -9.33 6.12
CA LEU A 209 -15.27 -8.34 6.62
C LEU A 209 -15.61 -8.43 8.12
N ASP A 210 -15.38 -9.56 8.76
CA ASP A 210 -15.52 -9.68 10.22
C ASP A 210 -14.23 -9.27 10.94
N SER A 211 -13.09 -9.75 10.44
CA SER A 211 -11.78 -9.59 11.08
C SER A 211 -11.21 -8.18 10.89
N ASP A 212 -11.56 -7.50 9.79
CA ASP A 212 -11.12 -6.13 9.47
C ASP A 212 -11.89 -5.02 10.21
N MET A 213 -12.94 -5.37 10.96
CA MET A 213 -13.87 -4.48 11.69
C MET A 213 -14.99 -3.86 10.84
N HIS A 214 -15.10 -4.17 9.54
CA HIS A 214 -16.16 -3.64 8.69
C HIS A 214 -17.55 -4.06 9.18
N ASP A 215 -17.77 -5.37 9.34
CA ASP A 215 -19.06 -5.95 9.75
C ASP A 215 -19.11 -6.28 11.26
N GLN A 216 -17.98 -6.21 11.96
CA GLN A 216 -17.86 -6.55 13.37
C GLN A 216 -17.29 -5.40 14.20
N SER A 217 -17.30 -5.58 15.52
CA SER A 217 -16.81 -4.57 16.46
C SER A 217 -15.29 -4.43 16.43
N VAL A 218 -14.80 -3.27 16.89
CA VAL A 218 -13.37 -3.02 17.16
C VAL A 218 -12.74 -4.14 18.00
N GLY A 219 -13.45 -4.64 19.02
CA GLY A 219 -12.94 -5.74 19.85
C GLY A 219 -12.80 -7.07 19.11
N PHE A 220 -13.56 -7.30 18.05
CA PHE A 220 -13.41 -8.49 17.21
C PHE A 220 -12.11 -8.44 16.41
N GLY A 221 -11.85 -7.32 15.73
CA GLY A 221 -10.62 -7.14 14.98
C GLY A 221 -9.39 -7.03 15.89
N ASP A 222 -9.49 -6.41 17.07
CA ASP A 222 -8.41 -6.41 18.07
C ASP A 222 -8.03 -7.84 18.49
N ALA A 223 -9.04 -8.68 18.71
CA ALA A 223 -8.82 -10.10 19.04
C ALA A 223 -8.20 -10.87 17.85
N TRP A 224 -8.54 -10.55 16.61
CA TRP A 224 -7.89 -11.12 15.43
C TRP A 224 -6.42 -10.67 15.36
N LEU A 225 -6.15 -9.39 15.46
CA LEU A 225 -4.78 -8.84 15.46
C LEU A 225 -3.92 -9.43 16.58
N SER A 226 -4.49 -9.66 17.76
CA SER A 226 -3.77 -10.24 18.91
C SER A 226 -3.29 -11.68 18.66
N ARG A 227 -3.87 -12.39 17.71
CA ARG A 227 -3.43 -13.72 17.26
C ARG A 227 -2.46 -13.67 16.10
N GLU A 228 -2.71 -12.78 15.14
CA GLU A 228 -2.00 -12.79 13.86
C GLU A 228 -0.70 -11.97 13.89
N VAL A 229 -0.70 -10.78 14.50
CA VAL A 229 0.50 -9.94 14.58
C VAL A 229 1.67 -10.63 15.27
N PRO A 230 1.50 -11.35 16.41
CA PRO A 230 2.59 -12.10 17.04
C PRO A 230 3.19 -13.19 16.13
N LYS A 231 2.39 -13.83 15.26
CA LYS A 231 2.91 -14.80 14.29
C LYS A 231 3.89 -14.13 13.32
N LEU A 232 3.53 -12.96 12.80
CA LEU A 232 4.38 -12.17 11.90
C LEU A 232 5.65 -11.71 12.62
N MET A 233 5.53 -11.19 13.84
CA MET A 233 6.67 -10.76 14.66
C MET A 233 7.63 -11.91 15.02
N ALA A 234 7.16 -13.14 15.02
CA ALA A 234 7.99 -14.32 15.28
C ALA A 234 8.84 -14.74 14.06
N THR A 235 8.54 -14.25 12.87
CA THR A 235 9.22 -14.63 11.62
C THR A 235 10.62 -14.03 11.50
N ASP A 236 11.47 -14.70 10.72
CA ASP A 236 12.78 -14.14 10.36
C ASP A 236 12.61 -12.87 9.51
N GLY A 237 11.57 -12.83 8.66
CA GLY A 237 11.23 -11.66 7.87
C GLY A 237 10.99 -10.39 8.71
N TYR A 238 10.35 -10.52 9.86
CA TYR A 238 10.20 -9.40 10.80
C TYR A 238 11.49 -9.12 11.59
N LYS A 239 12.10 -10.14 12.17
CA LYS A 239 13.27 -10.01 13.05
C LYS A 239 14.51 -9.43 12.34
N ASN A 240 14.63 -9.67 11.05
CA ASN A 240 15.74 -9.16 10.23
C ASN A 240 15.48 -7.74 9.69
N GLY A 241 14.77 -6.92 10.45
CA GLY A 241 14.50 -5.53 10.11
C GLY A 241 13.22 -5.30 9.31
N GLY A 242 12.32 -6.27 9.32
CA GLY A 242 10.99 -6.12 8.72
C GLY A 242 10.10 -5.12 9.46
N VAL A 243 8.98 -4.78 8.85
CA VAL A 243 7.98 -3.87 9.39
C VAL A 243 6.58 -4.41 9.13
N ILE A 244 5.69 -4.21 10.08
CA ILE A 244 4.25 -4.37 9.91
C ILE A 244 3.63 -2.98 9.93
N PHE A 245 3.10 -2.53 8.80
CA PHE A 245 2.20 -1.40 8.76
C PHE A 245 0.79 -1.89 9.06
N LEU A 246 0.23 -1.41 10.15
CA LEU A 246 -1.16 -1.63 10.51
C LEU A 246 -1.89 -0.31 10.28
N LEU A 247 -2.80 -0.29 9.33
CA LEU A 247 -3.53 0.91 8.93
C LEU A 247 -4.98 0.58 8.62
N TRP A 248 -5.82 1.62 8.63
CA TRP A 248 -7.21 1.56 8.17
C TRP A 248 -7.29 2.28 6.82
N ASP A 249 -8.16 1.80 5.94
CA ASP A 249 -8.33 2.32 4.58
C ASP A 249 -8.88 3.74 4.55
N GLU A 250 -9.89 3.99 5.37
CA GLU A 250 -10.54 5.27 5.60
C GLU A 250 -11.03 5.38 7.04
N GLY A 251 -11.36 6.59 7.48
CA GLY A 251 -11.93 6.80 8.79
C GLY A 251 -13.42 6.47 8.82
N GLY A 252 -13.90 6.07 10.00
CA GLY A 252 -15.30 5.78 10.26
C GLY A 252 -16.13 7.02 10.56
N GLY A 253 -17.43 6.78 10.75
CA GLY A 253 -18.38 7.78 11.21
C GLY A 253 -19.35 8.27 10.16
N SER A 254 -20.22 9.22 10.57
CA SER A 254 -21.16 9.88 9.66
C SER A 254 -21.26 11.37 10.04
N PRO A 255 -20.69 12.28 9.26
CA PRO A 255 -19.92 12.03 8.02
C PRO A 255 -18.67 11.18 8.26
N ALA A 256 -18.18 10.53 7.23
CA ALA A 256 -16.94 9.80 7.28
C ALA A 256 -15.78 10.73 7.67
N SER A 257 -14.83 10.19 8.44
CA SER A 257 -13.63 10.91 8.87
C SER A 257 -12.48 10.56 7.94
N ASP A 258 -11.58 11.49 7.72
CA ASP A 258 -10.39 11.30 6.87
C ASP A 258 -9.13 11.04 7.72
N ASP A 259 -9.28 10.67 9.00
CA ASP A 259 -8.18 10.47 9.95
C ASP A 259 -8.10 9.02 10.50
N PRO A 260 -7.87 8.00 9.65
CA PRO A 260 -7.73 6.62 10.10
C PRO A 260 -6.49 6.42 10.97
N ALA A 261 -6.43 5.29 11.71
CA ALA A 261 -5.26 4.96 12.50
C ALA A 261 -4.14 4.40 11.60
N PHE A 262 -2.88 4.68 11.98
CA PHE A 262 -1.69 4.15 11.32
C PHE A 262 -0.58 3.86 12.33
N LEU A 263 -0.09 2.61 12.33
CA LEU A 263 1.00 2.15 13.18
C LEU A 263 2.13 1.55 12.32
N ALA A 264 3.37 1.86 12.68
CA ALA A 264 4.57 1.18 12.16
C ALA A 264 5.17 0.32 13.28
N ILE A 265 5.04 -1.00 13.14
CA ILE A 265 5.47 -2.00 14.11
C ILE A 265 6.71 -2.68 13.56
N SER A 266 7.88 -2.44 14.19
CA SER A 266 9.16 -2.93 13.68
C SER A 266 10.21 -2.98 14.79
N PRO A 267 11.20 -3.89 14.72
CA PRO A 267 12.38 -3.80 15.58
C PRO A 267 13.12 -2.45 15.44
N ASN A 268 12.94 -1.78 14.30
CA ASN A 268 13.54 -0.48 13.98
C ASN A 268 12.55 0.69 14.16
N ALA A 269 11.36 0.47 14.68
CA ALA A 269 10.42 1.55 14.94
C ALA A 269 10.94 2.49 16.05
N ALA A 270 10.59 3.76 15.94
CA ALA A 270 10.82 4.73 17.00
C ALA A 270 9.81 4.49 18.14
N HIS A 271 10.18 3.68 19.12
CA HIS A 271 9.29 3.24 20.20
C HIS A 271 8.63 4.41 20.92
N GLY A 272 7.29 4.35 21.04
CA GLY A 272 6.47 5.38 21.68
C GLY A 272 6.39 6.69 20.90
N MET A 273 6.92 6.72 19.67
CA MET A 273 6.79 7.89 18.78
C MET A 273 5.32 8.13 18.40
N LYS A 274 4.93 9.39 18.43
CA LYS A 274 3.64 9.89 17.97
C LYS A 274 3.88 11.03 17.01
N SER A 275 4.00 10.70 15.73
CA SER A 275 4.30 11.68 14.68
C SER A 275 3.09 12.56 14.41
N GLN A 276 3.32 13.88 14.43
CA GLN A 276 2.34 14.91 14.05
C GLN A 276 2.58 15.40 12.61
N VAL A 277 3.50 14.77 11.90
CA VAL A 277 3.76 15.11 10.50
C VAL A 277 2.53 14.76 9.68
N ASP A 278 2.15 15.67 8.78
CA ASP A 278 1.03 15.47 7.85
C ASP A 278 1.42 14.40 6.82
N TYR A 279 0.92 13.20 7.03
CA TYR A 279 1.12 12.02 6.20
C TYR A 279 -0.20 11.56 5.59
N ASP A 280 -0.13 10.96 4.42
CA ASP A 280 -1.25 10.37 3.71
C ASP A 280 -0.92 8.97 3.17
N THR A 281 -1.88 8.37 2.48
CA THR A 281 -1.72 7.06 1.85
C THR A 281 -0.58 7.05 0.80
N SER A 282 -0.27 8.19 0.16
CA SER A 282 0.91 8.29 -0.72
C SER A 282 2.21 8.29 0.08
N SER A 283 2.22 8.85 1.29
CA SER A 283 3.35 8.78 2.21
C SER A 283 3.64 7.36 2.65
N TYR A 284 2.59 6.58 2.94
CA TYR A 284 2.70 5.15 3.21
C TYR A 284 3.34 4.41 2.01
N LEU A 285 2.77 4.55 0.79
CA LEU A 285 3.29 3.89 -0.41
C LEU A 285 4.76 4.27 -0.65
N LYS A 286 5.10 5.54 -0.54
CA LYS A 286 6.48 6.03 -0.67
C LYS A 286 7.42 5.42 0.40
N THR A 287 6.90 5.17 1.60
CA THR A 287 7.66 4.51 2.67
C THR A 287 7.95 3.06 2.31
N VAL A 288 6.94 2.31 1.84
CA VAL A 288 7.10 0.93 1.33
C VAL A 288 8.17 0.89 0.22
N GLN A 289 8.05 1.78 -0.76
CA GLN A 289 9.00 1.89 -1.88
C GLN A 289 10.42 2.20 -1.40
N SER A 290 10.56 3.11 -0.44
CA SER A 290 11.87 3.46 0.13
C SER A 290 12.51 2.31 0.90
N ILE A 291 11.73 1.55 1.67
CA ILE A 291 12.20 0.37 2.39
C ILE A 291 12.66 -0.70 1.39
N LEU A 292 11.87 -0.98 0.35
CA LEU A 292 12.18 -1.97 -0.67
C LEU A 292 13.27 -1.51 -1.67
N GLY A 293 13.67 -0.25 -1.62
CA GLY A 293 14.67 0.30 -2.53
C GLY A 293 14.19 0.44 -3.97
N VAL A 294 12.88 0.55 -4.19
CA VAL A 294 12.28 0.80 -5.51
C VAL A 294 11.98 2.28 -5.69
N ALA A 295 11.99 2.76 -6.95
CA ALA A 295 11.72 4.16 -7.24
C ALA A 295 10.25 4.52 -6.94
N PRO A 296 9.94 5.72 -6.42
CA PRO A 296 8.57 6.15 -6.23
C PRO A 296 7.77 6.13 -7.53
N LEU A 297 6.52 5.69 -7.47
CA LEU A 297 5.59 5.83 -8.58
C LEU A 297 5.33 7.33 -8.85
N PRO A 298 5.14 7.73 -10.11
CA PRO A 298 4.95 9.13 -10.46
C PRO A 298 3.82 9.81 -9.69
N CYS A 299 2.72 9.11 -9.45
CA CYS A 299 1.59 9.65 -8.69
C CYS A 299 1.84 9.74 -7.19
N ALA A 300 2.54 8.80 -6.61
CA ALA A 300 2.99 8.90 -5.22
C ALA A 300 3.95 10.09 -5.00
N ALA A 301 4.58 10.57 -6.08
CA ALA A 301 5.42 11.77 -6.06
C ALA A 301 4.63 13.07 -6.34
N THR A 302 3.44 12.97 -6.94
CA THR A 302 2.64 14.11 -7.46
C THR A 302 1.22 14.16 -6.90
N ALA A 303 0.89 13.34 -5.88
CA ALA A 303 -0.38 13.50 -5.18
C ALA A 303 -0.63 14.99 -4.94
N ASP A 304 -1.85 15.46 -5.09
CA ASP A 304 -2.25 16.89 -5.05
C ASP A 304 -1.74 17.66 -3.81
N ARG A 305 -1.13 16.95 -2.89
CA ARG A 305 -0.35 17.47 -1.79
C ARG A 305 1.13 17.37 -2.15
N THR A 306 1.72 18.50 -2.43
CA THR A 306 3.14 18.74 -2.76
C THR A 306 4.15 18.19 -1.73
N SER A 307 3.74 17.31 -0.82
CA SER A 307 4.47 16.89 0.37
C SER A 307 4.42 15.40 0.68
N ALA A 308 3.91 14.51 -0.20
CA ALA A 308 4.03 13.07 0.08
C ALA A 308 5.50 12.72 0.33
N GLN A 309 5.86 12.51 1.59
CA GLN A 309 7.21 12.17 2.02
C GLN A 309 7.20 10.82 2.71
N ALA A 310 8.30 10.08 2.58
CA ALA A 310 8.43 8.83 3.32
C ALA A 310 8.39 9.11 4.83
N MET A 311 7.73 8.25 5.58
CA MET A 311 7.44 8.37 7.02
C MET A 311 8.68 8.00 7.85
N THR A 312 9.79 8.73 7.62
CA THR A 312 11.12 8.36 8.14
C THR A 312 11.25 8.56 9.65
N ASP A 313 10.49 9.47 10.24
CA ASP A 313 10.50 9.73 11.68
C ASP A 313 9.84 8.61 12.52
N LEU A 314 9.10 7.72 11.88
CA LEU A 314 8.58 6.51 12.54
C LEU A 314 9.67 5.46 12.81
N PHE A 315 10.90 5.67 12.33
CA PHE A 315 12.00 4.71 12.41
C PHE A 315 13.24 5.32 13.05
N THR A 316 14.01 4.48 13.74
CA THR A 316 15.28 4.86 14.40
C THR A 316 16.49 4.79 13.46
N ALA A 317 16.34 4.19 12.29
CA ALA A 317 17.38 4.06 11.27
C ALA A 317 16.84 4.52 9.90
N PRO A 318 17.71 4.93 8.96
CA PRO A 318 17.30 5.24 7.61
C PRO A 318 16.57 4.06 6.94
N LEU A 319 15.52 4.35 6.18
CA LEU A 319 14.76 3.35 5.43
C LEU A 319 15.70 2.64 4.43
N GLY A 320 15.58 1.31 4.34
CA GLY A 320 16.43 0.50 3.44
C GLY A 320 17.89 0.34 3.88
N ALA A 321 18.27 0.83 5.04
CA ALA A 321 19.61 0.68 5.61
C ALA A 321 19.69 -0.57 6.50
N ASN A 322 19.78 -1.76 5.89
CA ASN A 322 20.17 -3.00 6.59
C ASN A 322 21.31 -3.69 5.88
#